data_7c4048cc7bcff4ce0926d08568a27afc
#
_entry.id   7c4048cc7bcff4ce0926d08568a27afc
#
_cell.length_a   1.000
_cell.length_b   1.000
_cell.length_c   1.000
_cell.angle_alpha   90.00
_cell.angle_beta   90.00
_cell.angle_gamma   90.00
#
_symmetry.space_group_name_H-M   'P 1'
#
loop_
_entity.id
_entity.type
_entity.pdbx_description
1 polymer ?
#
loop_
_entity_poly.entity_id
_entity_poly.type
_entity_poly.pdbx_seq_one_letter_code
_entity_poly.pdbx_strand_id
1 'polypeptide(L)'
;WPSQKFYTIKVKEALHSFHPSLPVQKIWGYDGIVPGPTFVARYGVPITVRIYNELPTNSIGYGTPEISTHLHNLHCASESDGFAGDYYSATNFGPTLTAAGAFKDHHYPNCYAGYDDPRYYATNGDPREALGTLWYHDHRIDFTAPNCYKGLTGMYLLFDEIDSGNELDTNPKALRLPSGV
;
A
#
# COMPACT_ATOMS: atom_id res chain seq x y z
N TRP A 1 -0.09 -17.29 8.12
CA TRP A 1 0.40 -17.48 6.75
C TRP A 1 1.82 -16.93 6.66
N PRO A 2 2.86 -17.74 6.47
CA PRO A 2 4.21 -17.23 6.30
C PRO A 2 4.32 -16.48 4.97
N SER A 3 4.97 -15.32 4.96
CA SER A 3 5.25 -14.57 3.74
C SER A 3 6.09 -15.39 2.77
N GLN A 4 5.71 -15.35 1.50
CA GLN A 4 6.46 -16.00 0.42
C GLN A 4 7.46 -15.04 -0.25
N LYS A 5 7.25 -13.73 -0.09
CA LYS A 5 8.12 -12.68 -0.62
C LYS A 5 8.29 -11.57 0.40
N PHE A 6 9.48 -10.99 0.39
CA PHE A 6 9.82 -9.85 1.23
C PHE A 6 10.30 -8.69 0.36
N TYR A 7 9.72 -7.51 0.58
CA TYR A 7 10.09 -6.28 -0.12
C TYR A 7 10.53 -5.22 0.87
N THR A 8 11.36 -4.31 0.40
CA THR A 8 11.79 -3.14 1.17
C THR A 8 11.49 -1.89 0.36
N ILE A 9 10.86 -0.91 1.01
CA ILE A 9 10.56 0.41 0.45
C ILE A 9 11.03 1.47 1.44
N LYS A 10 11.45 2.63 0.91
CA LYS A 10 11.90 3.77 1.70
C LYS A 10 11.02 4.96 1.41
N VAL A 11 10.35 5.47 2.43
CA VAL A 11 9.65 6.76 2.34
C VAL A 11 10.67 7.88 2.54
N LYS A 12 10.80 8.77 1.57
CA LYS A 12 11.81 9.84 1.61
C LYS A 12 11.40 11.08 0.83
N GLU A 13 12.02 12.20 1.17
CA GLU A 13 11.92 13.42 0.38
C GLU A 13 12.75 13.29 -0.91
N ALA A 14 12.19 13.77 -2.02
CA ALA A 14 12.86 13.79 -3.32
C ALA A 14 12.42 15.00 -4.15
N LEU A 15 13.10 15.23 -5.25
CA LEU A 15 12.72 16.23 -6.24
C LEU A 15 11.97 15.55 -7.39
N HIS A 16 10.85 16.14 -7.81
CA HIS A 16 10.01 15.65 -8.89
C HIS A 16 9.56 16.75 -9.83
N SER A 17 9.52 16.46 -11.12
CA SER A 17 8.95 17.33 -12.14
C SER A 17 7.64 16.73 -12.64
N PHE A 18 6.52 17.36 -12.30
CA PHE A 18 5.21 16.93 -12.77
C PHE A 18 4.94 17.28 -14.24
N HIS A 19 5.62 18.28 -14.77
CA HIS A 19 5.50 18.70 -16.16
C HIS A 19 6.75 19.48 -16.59
N PRO A 20 7.21 19.34 -17.85
CA PRO A 20 8.41 20.03 -18.32
C PRO A 20 8.38 21.56 -18.20
N SER A 21 7.18 22.15 -18.23
CA SER A 21 7.00 23.60 -18.10
C SER A 21 6.79 24.10 -16.68
N LEU A 22 6.80 23.20 -15.68
CA LEU A 22 6.66 23.57 -14.27
C LEU A 22 7.99 23.44 -13.54
N PRO A 23 8.22 24.25 -12.51
CA PRO A 23 9.43 24.10 -11.68
C PRO A 23 9.42 22.74 -10.99
N VAL A 24 10.60 22.19 -10.78
CA VAL A 24 10.81 21.00 -9.96
C VAL A 24 10.36 21.28 -8.54
N GLN A 25 9.63 20.34 -7.95
CA GLN A 25 9.06 20.44 -6.61
C GLN A 25 9.62 19.37 -5.70
N LYS A 26 9.64 19.66 -4.40
CA LYS A 26 9.89 18.67 -3.37
C LYS A 26 8.64 17.84 -3.16
N ILE A 27 8.80 16.52 -3.20
CA ILE A 27 7.77 15.53 -2.86
C ILE A 27 8.24 14.67 -1.71
N TRP A 28 7.28 14.00 -1.07
CA TRP A 28 7.53 12.80 -0.30
C TRP A 28 7.04 11.60 -1.11
N GLY A 29 7.82 10.55 -1.18
CA GLY A 29 7.42 9.41 -2.00
C GLY A 29 7.95 8.10 -1.46
N TYR A 30 7.21 7.04 -1.72
CA TYR A 30 7.71 5.68 -1.56
C TYR A 30 8.81 5.46 -2.60
N ASP A 31 10.01 5.12 -2.14
CA ASP A 31 11.28 5.13 -2.89
C ASP A 31 11.63 6.49 -3.52
N GLY A 32 11.02 7.57 -3.01
CA GLY A 32 11.27 8.94 -3.50
C GLY A 32 10.66 9.23 -4.86
N ILE A 33 9.65 8.49 -5.29
CA ILE A 33 8.90 8.72 -6.52
C ILE A 33 7.42 8.91 -6.23
N VAL A 34 6.69 9.53 -7.15
CA VAL A 34 5.24 9.70 -7.10
C VAL A 34 4.63 9.43 -8.48
N PRO A 35 3.62 8.53 -8.61
CA PRO A 35 3.24 7.56 -7.58
C PRO A 35 4.41 6.68 -7.17
N GLY A 36 4.34 6.09 -5.96
CA GLY A 36 5.29 5.08 -5.49
C GLY A 36 5.31 3.83 -6.37
N PRO A 37 6.22 2.87 -6.11
CA PRO A 37 6.29 1.62 -6.85
C PRO A 37 4.96 0.88 -6.90
N THR A 38 4.56 0.38 -8.06
CA THR A 38 3.37 -0.45 -8.19
C THR A 38 3.68 -1.88 -7.76
N PHE A 39 2.95 -2.39 -6.77
CA PHE A 39 2.96 -3.81 -6.44
C PHE A 39 2.10 -4.58 -7.42
N VAL A 40 2.62 -5.70 -7.89
CA VAL A 40 1.89 -6.70 -8.66
C VAL A 40 1.85 -7.98 -7.84
N ALA A 41 0.72 -8.24 -7.23
CA ALA A 41 0.52 -9.35 -6.30
C ALA A 41 -0.46 -10.38 -6.86
N ARG A 42 -0.40 -11.59 -6.31
CA ARG A 42 -1.34 -12.66 -6.64
C ARG A 42 -2.10 -13.12 -5.42
N TYR A 43 -3.36 -13.40 -5.64
CA TYR A 43 -4.25 -13.99 -4.64
C TYR A 43 -3.65 -15.26 -4.04
N GLY A 44 -3.70 -15.38 -2.73
CA GLY A 44 -3.15 -16.53 -2.00
C GLY A 44 -1.62 -16.56 -1.88
N VAL A 45 -0.91 -15.51 -2.33
CA VAL A 45 0.55 -15.38 -2.20
C VAL A 45 0.86 -14.28 -1.19
N PRO A 46 1.02 -14.59 0.10
CA PRO A 46 1.31 -13.60 1.13
C PRO A 46 2.67 -12.94 0.92
N ILE A 47 2.72 -11.64 1.19
CA ILE A 47 3.97 -10.87 1.14
C ILE A 47 4.18 -10.10 2.44
N THR A 48 5.43 -9.75 2.73
CA THR A 48 5.77 -8.75 3.74
C THR A 48 6.50 -7.59 3.07
N VAL A 49 6.10 -6.38 3.43
CA VAL A 49 6.72 -5.14 2.97
C VAL A 49 7.30 -4.41 4.17
N ARG A 50 8.62 -4.26 4.23
CA ARG A 50 9.27 -3.38 5.20
C ARG A 50 9.33 -1.97 4.65
N ILE A 51 8.73 -1.04 5.36
CA ILE A 51 8.70 0.37 4.98
C ILE A 51 9.56 1.17 5.97
N TYR A 52 10.70 1.67 5.49
CA TYR A 52 11.55 2.59 6.24
C TYR A 52 11.04 4.01 6.06
N ASN A 53 10.94 4.73 7.16
CA ASN A 53 10.60 6.15 7.15
C ASN A 53 11.90 6.98 7.23
N GLU A 54 12.38 7.41 6.07
CA GLU A 54 13.57 8.28 5.93
C GLU A 54 13.17 9.76 5.70
N LEU A 55 11.96 10.17 6.13
CA LEU A 55 11.54 11.57 5.99
C LEU A 55 12.33 12.49 6.93
N PRO A 56 12.58 13.72 6.51
CA PRO A 56 13.25 14.70 7.36
C PRO A 56 12.31 15.20 8.47
N THR A 57 12.83 15.29 9.69
CA THR A 57 12.08 15.79 10.86
C THR A 57 11.91 17.31 10.88
N ASN A 58 12.68 18.03 10.06
CA ASN A 58 12.66 19.48 9.94
C ASN A 58 11.99 19.97 8.65
N SER A 59 11.03 19.20 8.12
CA SER A 59 10.31 19.61 6.91
C SER A 59 9.53 20.89 7.14
N ILE A 60 9.59 21.79 6.15
CA ILE A 60 8.86 23.06 6.16
C ILE A 60 7.57 22.87 5.37
N GLY A 61 6.49 23.48 5.86
CA GLY A 61 5.19 23.47 5.20
C GLY A 61 4.19 22.53 5.88
N TYR A 62 3.28 21.99 5.11
CA TYR A 62 2.22 21.11 5.60
C TYR A 62 2.69 19.64 5.65
N GLY A 63 1.88 18.80 6.31
CA GLY A 63 2.18 17.37 6.51
C GLY A 63 2.96 17.12 7.79
N THR A 64 3.18 15.86 8.09
CA THR A 64 3.96 15.41 9.25
C THR A 64 4.85 14.22 8.87
N PRO A 65 6.08 14.14 9.41
CA PRO A 65 6.99 13.04 9.07
C PRO A 65 6.64 11.70 9.73
N GLU A 66 5.74 11.67 10.68
CA GLU A 66 5.19 10.41 11.21
C GLU A 66 4.16 9.88 10.23
N ILE A 67 4.34 8.64 9.79
CA ILE A 67 3.47 8.00 8.80
C ILE A 67 2.76 6.78 9.37
N SER A 68 1.60 6.46 8.79
CA SER A 68 0.87 5.22 9.03
C SER A 68 0.42 4.66 7.68
N THR A 69 1.26 3.82 7.05
CA THR A 69 0.94 3.31 5.71
C THR A 69 -0.23 2.34 5.76
N HIS A 70 -1.25 2.62 4.96
CA HIS A 70 -2.46 1.84 4.80
C HIS A 70 -2.55 1.27 3.39
N LEU A 71 -2.87 -0.02 3.27
CA LEU A 71 -3.23 -0.64 2.00
C LEU A 71 -4.75 -0.66 1.87
N HIS A 72 -5.26 0.28 1.11
CA HIS A 72 -6.68 0.54 0.97
C HIS A 72 -7.40 -0.61 0.24
N ASN A 73 -8.44 -1.13 0.86
CA ASN A 73 -9.28 -2.26 0.45
C ASN A 73 -8.68 -3.66 0.61
N LEU A 74 -7.49 -3.84 1.15
CA LEU A 74 -7.02 -5.19 1.45
C LEU A 74 -7.56 -5.67 2.81
N HIS A 75 -7.97 -6.92 2.88
CA HIS A 75 -8.21 -7.59 4.15
C HIS A 75 -6.86 -8.02 4.75
N CYS A 76 -6.41 -7.31 5.77
CA CYS A 76 -5.19 -7.63 6.50
C CYS A 76 -5.38 -7.43 8.01
N ALA A 77 -4.46 -7.94 8.81
CA ALA A 77 -4.49 -7.76 10.24
C ALA A 77 -4.21 -6.30 10.63
N SER A 78 -4.82 -5.85 11.72
CA SER A 78 -4.81 -4.43 12.13
C SER A 78 -3.41 -3.85 12.36
N GLU A 79 -2.45 -4.67 12.76
CA GLU A 79 -1.04 -4.24 12.90
C GLU A 79 -0.38 -3.89 11.57
N SER A 80 -0.91 -4.37 10.45
CA SER A 80 -0.41 -4.13 9.09
C SER A 80 -1.26 -3.16 8.29
N ASP A 81 -2.42 -2.77 8.83
CA ASP A 81 -3.43 -2.00 8.11
C ASP A 81 -3.14 -0.50 8.02
N GLY A 82 -2.37 0.05 8.94
CA GLY A 82 -2.15 1.49 9.02
C GLY A 82 -3.39 2.21 9.53
N PHE A 83 -3.66 2.10 10.83
CA PHE A 83 -4.87 2.62 11.45
C PHE A 83 -4.90 4.15 11.45
N ALA A 84 -5.95 4.73 10.86
CA ALA A 84 -6.13 6.17 10.75
C ALA A 84 -6.29 6.89 12.10
N GLY A 85 -6.80 6.19 13.10
CA GLY A 85 -6.98 6.71 14.46
C GLY A 85 -5.73 6.70 15.33
N ASP A 86 -4.60 6.20 14.83
CA ASP A 86 -3.34 6.25 15.55
C ASP A 86 -2.91 7.68 15.82
N TYR A 87 -2.53 7.95 17.04
CA TYR A 87 -2.18 9.28 17.49
C TYR A 87 -0.70 9.40 17.85
N TYR A 88 -0.24 10.62 17.81
CA TYR A 88 1.08 11.01 18.28
C TYR A 88 0.93 12.06 19.39
N SER A 89 1.64 11.84 20.47
CA SER A 89 1.87 12.84 21.52
C SER A 89 3.30 12.74 22.02
N ALA A 90 3.72 13.70 22.84
CA ALA A 90 5.07 13.69 23.42
C ALA A 90 5.39 12.44 24.26
N THR A 91 4.35 11.73 24.73
CA THR A 91 4.49 10.58 25.63
C THR A 91 3.92 9.28 25.06
N ASN A 92 3.09 9.34 24.03
CA ASN A 92 2.42 8.19 23.45
C ASN A 92 2.54 8.20 21.92
N PHE A 93 2.76 7.02 21.36
CA PHE A 93 2.90 6.78 19.95
C PHE A 93 1.95 5.64 19.54
N GLY A 94 1.10 5.88 18.57
CA GLY A 94 0.16 4.86 18.10
C GLY A 94 0.90 3.64 17.51
N PRO A 95 0.36 2.42 17.67
CA PRO A 95 1.08 1.18 17.35
C PRO A 95 1.35 0.99 15.86
N THR A 96 0.60 1.67 14.97
CA THR A 96 0.84 1.61 13.52
C THR A 96 1.61 2.81 12.97
N LEU A 97 1.86 3.84 13.79
CA LEU A 97 2.70 4.95 13.40
C LEU A 97 4.17 4.54 13.27
N THR A 98 4.81 5.08 12.26
CA THR A 98 6.25 4.91 12.02
C THR A 98 6.92 6.28 12.07
N ALA A 99 7.75 6.50 13.09
CA ALA A 99 8.52 7.74 13.24
C ALA A 99 9.59 7.87 12.16
N ALA A 100 10.02 9.09 11.87
CA ALA A 100 11.18 9.32 11.03
C ALA A 100 12.43 8.61 11.63
N GLY A 101 13.16 7.90 10.79
CA GLY A 101 14.29 7.05 11.16
C GLY A 101 13.93 5.63 11.59
N ALA A 102 12.64 5.31 11.73
CA ALA A 102 12.16 3.96 12.08
C ALA A 102 11.68 3.19 10.83
N PHE A 103 11.26 1.95 11.03
CA PHE A 103 10.60 1.14 10.02
C PHE A 103 9.42 0.36 10.62
N LYS A 104 8.54 -0.11 9.74
CA LYS A 104 7.46 -1.04 10.09
C LYS A 104 7.35 -2.12 9.02
N ASP A 105 7.08 -3.35 9.48
CA ASP A 105 6.75 -4.47 8.61
C ASP A 105 5.23 -4.56 8.45
N HIS A 106 4.77 -4.64 7.21
CA HIS A 106 3.38 -4.85 6.85
C HIS A 106 3.25 -6.22 6.21
N HIS A 107 2.42 -7.07 6.80
CA HIS A 107 2.09 -8.38 6.25
C HIS A 107 0.77 -8.31 5.48
N TYR A 108 0.81 -8.60 4.20
CA TYR A 108 -0.36 -8.62 3.32
C TYR A 108 -0.66 -10.06 2.91
N PRO A 109 -1.76 -10.66 3.40
CA PRO A 109 -2.09 -12.06 3.14
C PRO A 109 -2.57 -12.30 1.70
N ASN A 110 -3.03 -11.26 1.01
CA ASN A 110 -3.56 -11.33 -0.36
C ASN A 110 -4.68 -12.36 -0.51
N CYS A 111 -5.63 -12.34 0.40
CA CYS A 111 -6.79 -13.23 0.38
C CYS A 111 -8.09 -12.48 0.71
N TYR A 112 -9.22 -13.04 0.30
CA TYR A 112 -10.54 -12.48 0.60
C TYR A 112 -10.94 -12.76 2.05
N ALA A 113 -11.93 -12.00 2.55
CA ALA A 113 -12.61 -12.33 3.79
C ALA A 113 -13.18 -13.74 3.71
N GLY A 114 -13.15 -14.45 4.85
CA GLY A 114 -13.68 -15.82 4.92
C GLY A 114 -12.85 -16.87 4.20
N TYR A 115 -11.58 -16.62 3.92
CA TYR A 115 -10.69 -17.57 3.26
C TYR A 115 -10.65 -18.96 3.93
N ASP A 116 -10.73 -19.00 5.24
CA ASP A 116 -10.75 -20.23 6.07
C ASP A 116 -12.15 -20.63 6.54
N ASP A 117 -13.20 -19.98 6.05
CA ASP A 117 -14.58 -20.29 6.37
C ASP A 117 -15.09 -21.43 5.49
N PRO A 118 -15.62 -22.54 6.06
CA PRO A 118 -16.16 -23.66 5.29
C PRO A 118 -17.20 -23.28 4.23
N ARG A 119 -17.93 -22.19 4.44
CA ARG A 119 -18.92 -21.70 3.47
C ARG A 119 -18.29 -21.22 2.15
N TYR A 120 -17.01 -20.88 2.17
CA TYR A 120 -16.28 -20.31 1.04
C TYR A 120 -15.10 -21.15 0.56
N TYR A 121 -14.96 -22.42 0.99
CA TYR A 121 -13.84 -23.27 0.54
C TYR A 121 -13.80 -23.46 -0.98
N ALA A 122 -14.98 -23.51 -1.64
CA ALA A 122 -15.06 -23.68 -3.08
C ALA A 122 -14.56 -22.46 -3.88
N THR A 123 -14.51 -21.29 -3.25
CA THR A 123 -14.13 -20.01 -3.86
C THR A 123 -12.87 -19.40 -3.24
N ASN A 124 -12.26 -20.11 -2.25
CA ASN A 124 -11.11 -19.61 -1.49
C ASN A 124 -11.34 -18.22 -0.85
N GLY A 125 -12.54 -18.02 -0.29
CA GLY A 125 -12.98 -16.77 0.30
C GLY A 125 -14.31 -16.31 -0.27
N ASP A 126 -14.87 -15.22 0.29
CA ASP A 126 -16.14 -14.66 -0.16
C ASP A 126 -15.94 -13.91 -1.50
N PRO A 127 -16.47 -14.39 -2.62
CA PRO A 127 -16.27 -13.75 -3.93
C PRO A 127 -16.94 -12.37 -4.05
N ARG A 128 -17.83 -12.01 -3.12
CA ARG A 128 -18.42 -10.66 -3.08
C ARG A 128 -17.44 -9.61 -2.52
N GLU A 129 -16.39 -10.07 -1.86
CA GLU A 129 -15.30 -9.25 -1.33
C GLU A 129 -14.08 -9.25 -2.27
N ALA A 130 -14.29 -9.63 -3.55
CA ALA A 130 -13.21 -9.66 -4.53
C ALA A 130 -12.59 -8.27 -4.70
N LEU A 131 -11.27 -8.22 -4.57
CA LEU A 131 -10.48 -7.01 -4.58
C LEU A 131 -9.71 -6.93 -5.90
N GLY A 132 -9.91 -5.87 -6.64
CA GLY A 132 -9.20 -5.65 -7.89
C GLY A 132 -8.01 -4.72 -7.71
N THR A 133 -8.10 -3.54 -8.31
CA THR A 133 -7.11 -2.48 -8.13
C THR A 133 -7.22 -1.87 -6.75
N LEU A 134 -6.14 -2.01 -5.97
CA LEU A 134 -5.98 -1.39 -4.67
C LEU A 134 -4.93 -0.27 -4.76
N TRP A 135 -4.76 0.48 -3.68
CA TRP A 135 -3.72 1.47 -3.57
C TRP A 135 -3.24 1.60 -2.13
N TYR A 136 -1.99 1.95 -1.93
CA TYR A 136 -1.44 2.18 -0.60
C TYR A 136 -1.07 3.65 -0.44
N HIS A 137 -1.26 4.17 0.77
CA HIS A 137 -1.03 5.58 1.06
C HIS A 137 -0.80 5.82 2.55
N ASP A 138 -0.33 7.00 2.91
CA ASP A 138 -0.31 7.40 4.30
C ASP A 138 -1.74 7.64 4.82
N HIS A 139 -2.00 7.17 6.04
CA HIS A 139 -3.30 7.34 6.70
C HIS A 139 -3.16 7.95 8.10
N ARG A 140 -2.13 8.74 8.32
CA ARG A 140 -1.90 9.46 9.58
C ARG A 140 -3.10 10.34 9.92
N ILE A 141 -3.66 10.21 11.15
CA ILE A 141 -4.79 11.04 11.61
C ILE A 141 -4.49 12.53 11.42
N ASP A 142 -5.45 13.29 10.93
CA ASP A 142 -5.39 14.71 10.58
C ASP A 142 -4.40 15.08 9.45
N PHE A 143 -3.56 14.15 9.01
CA PHE A 143 -2.52 14.41 8.01
C PHE A 143 -2.59 13.51 6.77
N THR A 144 -3.59 12.65 6.65
CA THR A 144 -3.77 11.79 5.47
C THR A 144 -3.76 12.61 4.18
N ALA A 145 -4.61 13.63 4.07
CA ALA A 145 -4.70 14.45 2.86
C ALA A 145 -3.40 15.20 2.54
N PRO A 146 -2.77 15.94 3.47
CA PRO A 146 -1.52 16.64 3.15
C PRO A 146 -0.36 15.70 2.85
N ASN A 147 -0.23 14.55 3.53
CA ASN A 147 0.84 13.60 3.27
C ASN A 147 0.65 12.89 1.92
N CYS A 148 -0.58 12.49 1.58
CA CYS A 148 -0.89 11.96 0.24
C CYS A 148 -0.66 13.01 -0.85
N TYR A 149 -1.05 14.27 -0.63
CA TYR A 149 -0.81 15.36 -1.58
C TYR A 149 0.68 15.62 -1.81
N LYS A 150 1.53 15.37 -0.81
CA LYS A 150 2.99 15.41 -0.97
C LYS A 150 3.53 14.26 -1.82
N GLY A 151 2.76 13.19 -2.03
CA GLY A 151 3.13 12.05 -2.89
C GLY A 151 3.15 10.69 -2.19
N LEU A 152 2.70 10.58 -0.92
CA LEU A 152 2.65 9.30 -0.22
C LEU A 152 1.49 8.44 -0.68
N THR A 153 1.55 7.98 -1.92
CA THR A 153 0.57 7.11 -2.58
C THR A 153 1.24 6.22 -3.61
N GLY A 154 0.72 5.01 -3.80
CA GLY A 154 1.14 4.06 -4.82
C GLY A 154 0.05 3.04 -5.12
N MET A 155 0.20 2.31 -6.23
CA MET A 155 -0.79 1.33 -6.67
C MET A 155 -0.42 -0.08 -6.20
N TYR A 156 -1.46 -0.88 -5.97
CA TYR A 156 -1.33 -2.30 -5.64
C TYR A 156 -2.34 -3.09 -6.47
N LEU A 157 -1.84 -3.89 -7.40
CA LEU A 157 -2.65 -4.71 -8.29
C LEU A 157 -2.67 -6.13 -7.76
N LEU A 158 -3.86 -6.63 -7.44
CA LEU A 158 -4.05 -8.00 -6.95
C LEU A 158 -4.76 -8.80 -8.04
N PHE A 159 -4.06 -9.76 -8.60
CA PHE A 159 -4.55 -10.65 -9.64
C PHE A 159 -4.93 -12.02 -9.09
N ASP A 160 -5.92 -12.66 -9.69
CA ASP A 160 -6.39 -14.01 -9.37
C ASP A 160 -6.55 -14.86 -10.65
N GLU A 161 -7.36 -15.91 -10.59
CA GLU A 161 -7.66 -16.76 -11.76
C GLU A 161 -8.67 -16.14 -12.72
N ILE A 162 -9.46 -15.18 -12.26
CA ILE A 162 -10.50 -14.50 -13.05
C ILE A 162 -9.93 -13.25 -13.69
N ASP A 163 -9.29 -12.40 -12.89
CA ASP A 163 -8.47 -11.29 -13.37
C ASP A 163 -7.00 -11.68 -13.30
N SER A 164 -6.52 -12.32 -14.34
CA SER A 164 -5.15 -12.83 -14.38
C SER A 164 -4.10 -11.76 -14.69
N GLY A 165 -4.54 -10.56 -15.09
CA GLY A 165 -3.66 -9.50 -15.61
C GLY A 165 -3.06 -9.83 -17.00
N ASN A 166 -3.66 -10.75 -17.74
CA ASN A 166 -3.24 -11.16 -19.07
C ASN A 166 -4.44 -11.17 -20.02
N GLU A 167 -4.47 -10.24 -20.96
CA GLU A 167 -5.56 -10.15 -21.96
C GLU A 167 -5.57 -11.32 -22.96
N LEU A 168 -4.47 -12.07 -23.04
CA LEU A 168 -4.34 -13.26 -23.89
C LEU A 168 -4.56 -14.57 -23.11
N ASP A 169 -5.08 -14.51 -21.90
CA ASP A 169 -5.30 -15.69 -21.07
C ASP A 169 -6.23 -16.68 -21.76
N THR A 170 -5.82 -17.94 -21.81
CA THR A 170 -6.58 -19.04 -22.42
C THR A 170 -7.64 -19.64 -21.50
N ASN A 171 -7.65 -19.28 -20.21
CA ASN A 171 -8.67 -19.70 -19.27
C ASN A 171 -10.04 -19.15 -19.72
N PRO A 172 -11.06 -20.02 -19.96
CA PRO A 172 -12.39 -19.56 -20.41
C PRO A 172 -13.11 -18.67 -19.39
N LYS A 173 -12.69 -18.69 -18.12
CA LYS A 173 -13.24 -17.85 -17.05
C LYS A 173 -12.53 -16.50 -16.90
N ALA A 174 -11.38 -16.31 -17.53
CA ALA A 174 -10.61 -15.08 -17.42
C ALA A 174 -11.36 -13.90 -18.05
N LEU A 175 -11.32 -12.75 -17.36
CA LEU A 175 -11.94 -11.50 -17.82
C LEU A 175 -11.24 -10.92 -19.05
N ARG A 176 -9.96 -11.23 -19.25
CA ARG A 176 -9.12 -10.68 -20.34
C ARG A 176 -9.18 -9.15 -20.40
N LEU A 177 -9.07 -8.51 -19.24
CA LEU A 177 -8.99 -7.05 -19.17
C LEU A 177 -7.71 -6.57 -19.84
N PRO A 178 -7.69 -5.36 -20.42
CA PRO A 178 -6.49 -4.80 -21.04
C PRO A 178 -5.31 -4.81 -20.07
N SER A 179 -4.20 -5.44 -20.45
CA SER A 179 -3.02 -5.60 -19.62
C SER A 179 -1.83 -4.72 -20.04
N GLY A 180 -1.97 -4.02 -21.17
CA GLY A 180 -0.93 -3.14 -21.69
C GLY A 180 0.27 -3.89 -22.32
N VAL A 181 0.10 -5.16 -22.68
CA VAL A 181 1.09 -5.98 -23.40
C VAL A 181 0.73 -6.11 -24.86
#